data_6b405accbc30414ad0887d4c82d20c86
#
_entry.id   6b405accbc30414ad0887d4c82d20c86
#
_cell.length_a   1.000
_cell.length_b   1.000
_cell.length_c   1.000
_cell.angle_alpha   90.00
_cell.angle_beta   90.00
_cell.angle_gamma   90.00
#
_symmetry.space_group_name_H-M   'P 1'
#
loop_
_entity.id
_entity.type
_entity.pdbx_description
1 polymer ?
#
loop_
_entity_poly.entity_id
_entity_poly.type
_entity_poly.pdbx_seq_one_letter_code
_entity_poly.pdbx_strand_id
1 'polypeptide(L)'
;MSKEVIYSSHAPEPIGPYSQAIKIGSMLFVSGQIAIDKSSGKILTDNIVEETNQVLKNIDEVLRAAGMDFSHVVKCSIFLKDMGQFPAVNETYAKKFTQNPPARETVEVSRLPKDVNVEISCIAVK
;
A
#
# COMPACT_ATOMS: atom_id res chain seq x y z
N MET A 1 11.13 -23.55 -2.62
CA MET A 1 10.08 -22.71 -3.23
C MET A 1 10.72 -21.57 -3.96
N SER A 2 10.29 -21.33 -5.17
CA SER A 2 10.78 -20.17 -5.92
C SER A 2 9.81 -19.00 -5.74
N LYS A 3 10.36 -17.80 -5.81
CA LYS A 3 9.53 -16.60 -5.73
C LYS A 3 8.88 -16.33 -7.08
N GLU A 4 7.66 -15.80 -7.02
CA GLU A 4 6.88 -15.42 -8.17
C GLU A 4 6.68 -13.90 -8.16
N VAL A 5 6.99 -13.24 -9.27
CA VAL A 5 6.74 -11.80 -9.42
C VAL A 5 5.25 -11.61 -9.68
N ILE A 6 4.59 -10.77 -8.87
CA ILE A 6 3.20 -10.40 -9.05
C ILE A 6 3.15 -9.02 -9.68
N TYR A 7 2.36 -8.89 -10.73
CA TYR A 7 2.22 -7.65 -11.48
C TYR A 7 0.75 -7.38 -11.76
N SER A 8 0.33 -6.14 -11.50
CA SER A 8 -0.99 -5.63 -11.86
C SER A 8 -0.85 -4.47 -12.84
N SER A 9 -1.52 -4.56 -13.99
CA SER A 9 -1.58 -3.45 -14.94
C SER A 9 -2.45 -2.29 -14.42
N HIS A 10 -3.19 -2.50 -13.33
CA HIS A 10 -4.06 -1.50 -12.71
C HIS A 10 -3.38 -0.77 -11.56
N ALA A 11 -2.19 -1.17 -11.16
CA ALA A 11 -1.39 -0.50 -10.15
C ALA A 11 -0.22 0.25 -10.82
N PRO A 12 0.38 1.23 -10.12
CA PRO A 12 1.51 1.97 -10.70
C PRO A 12 2.70 1.08 -11.04
N GLU A 13 3.35 1.36 -12.17
CA GLU A 13 4.58 0.68 -12.53
C GLU A 13 5.66 0.95 -11.49
N PRO A 14 6.56 -0.02 -11.22
CA PRO A 14 7.70 0.24 -10.35
C PRO A 14 8.58 1.35 -10.93
N ILE A 15 8.98 2.29 -10.07
CA ILE A 15 9.82 3.43 -10.46
C ILE A 15 11.31 3.17 -10.19
N GLY A 16 11.68 1.91 -10.03
CA GLY A 16 13.05 1.50 -9.77
C GLY A 16 13.20 -0.01 -9.91
N PRO A 17 14.35 -0.57 -9.48
CA PRO A 17 14.64 -2.00 -9.64
C PRO A 17 13.93 -2.83 -8.53
N TYR A 18 12.60 -2.87 -8.55
CA TYR A 18 11.80 -3.67 -7.62
C TYR A 18 10.51 -4.13 -8.30
N SER A 19 9.89 -5.14 -7.73
CA SER A 19 8.59 -5.65 -8.18
C SER A 19 7.47 -5.03 -7.35
N GLN A 20 6.26 -4.94 -7.90
CA GLN A 20 5.10 -4.50 -7.13
C GLN A 20 4.85 -5.42 -5.95
N ALA A 21 5.01 -6.72 -6.15
CA ALA A 21 4.89 -7.70 -5.07
C ALA A 21 5.62 -8.98 -5.45
N ILE A 22 5.98 -9.74 -4.42
CA ILE A 22 6.60 -11.07 -4.55
C ILE A 22 5.75 -12.06 -3.76
N LYS A 23 5.40 -13.16 -4.41
CA LYS A 23 4.73 -14.28 -3.77
C LYS A 23 5.72 -15.41 -3.58
N ILE A 24 5.73 -15.99 -2.39
CA ILE A 24 6.50 -17.19 -2.09
C ILE A 24 5.67 -18.09 -1.18
N GLY A 25 5.38 -19.31 -1.65
CA GLY A 25 4.45 -20.19 -0.92
C GLY A 25 3.10 -19.52 -0.78
N SER A 26 2.60 -19.42 0.44
CA SER A 26 1.33 -18.76 0.76
C SER A 26 1.49 -17.28 1.08
N MET A 27 2.71 -16.74 1.08
CA MET A 27 3.00 -15.37 1.51
C MET A 27 3.15 -14.43 0.31
N LEU A 28 2.63 -13.22 0.48
CA LEU A 28 2.78 -12.14 -0.48
C LEU A 28 3.39 -10.92 0.22
N PHE A 29 4.46 -10.39 -0.37
CA PHE A 29 5.13 -9.19 0.11
C PHE A 29 4.85 -8.07 -0.90
N VAL A 30 4.09 -7.05 -0.48
CA VAL A 30 3.70 -5.92 -1.33
C VAL A 30 4.62 -4.75 -1.06
N SER A 31 5.24 -4.22 -2.12
CA SER A 31 6.09 -3.04 -2.04
C SER A 31 5.31 -1.82 -1.58
N GLY A 32 6.00 -0.88 -0.96
CA GLY A 32 5.39 0.38 -0.53
C GLY A 32 4.68 1.08 -1.68
N GLN A 33 3.41 1.42 -1.47
CA GLN A 33 2.60 2.13 -2.44
C GLN A 33 2.45 3.57 -2.03
N ILE A 34 2.57 4.46 -3.01
CA ILE A 34 2.29 5.89 -2.86
C ILE A 34 1.10 6.23 -3.77
N ALA A 35 0.56 7.43 -3.61
CA ALA A 35 -0.71 7.79 -4.24
C ALA A 35 -0.60 8.17 -5.73
N ILE A 36 0.02 7.31 -6.53
CA ILE A 36 0.02 7.47 -7.97
C ILE A 36 -1.29 6.91 -8.51
N ASP A 37 -2.04 7.74 -9.23
CA ASP A 37 -3.24 7.30 -9.94
C ASP A 37 -2.80 6.71 -11.28
N LYS A 38 -2.91 5.40 -11.45
CA LYS A 38 -2.46 4.70 -12.65
C LYS A 38 -3.16 5.22 -13.90
N SER A 39 -4.43 5.55 -13.81
CA SER A 39 -5.21 5.97 -14.98
C SER A 39 -4.80 7.34 -15.52
N SER A 40 -4.43 8.28 -14.66
CA SER A 40 -4.05 9.64 -15.04
C SER A 40 -2.54 9.88 -15.02
N GLY A 41 -1.79 9.04 -14.33
CA GLY A 41 -0.36 9.23 -14.08
C GLY A 41 -0.06 10.30 -13.05
N LYS A 42 -1.08 10.90 -12.44
CA LYS A 42 -0.90 11.97 -11.45
C LYS A 42 -0.65 11.40 -10.06
N ILE A 43 0.07 12.17 -9.24
CA ILE A 43 0.27 11.88 -7.83
C ILE A 43 -0.69 12.74 -7.03
N LEU A 44 -1.57 12.11 -6.23
CA LEU A 44 -2.65 12.78 -5.52
C LEU A 44 -2.18 13.14 -4.11
N THR A 45 -1.66 14.36 -3.93
CA THR A 45 -1.10 14.80 -2.64
C THR A 45 -1.81 16.02 -2.04
N ASP A 46 -2.90 16.49 -2.66
CA ASP A 46 -3.57 17.70 -2.21
C ASP A 46 -4.47 17.51 -0.99
N ASN A 47 -4.93 16.28 -0.76
CA ASN A 47 -5.85 15.94 0.32
C ASN A 47 -5.44 14.60 0.90
N ILE A 48 -5.16 14.55 2.21
CA ILE A 48 -4.61 13.33 2.83
C ILE A 48 -5.58 12.15 2.77
N VAL A 49 -6.90 12.40 2.81
CA VAL A 49 -7.90 11.32 2.70
C VAL A 49 -7.89 10.74 1.29
N GLU A 50 -7.87 11.58 0.27
CA GLU A 50 -7.79 11.13 -1.13
C GLU A 50 -6.47 10.42 -1.40
N GLU A 51 -5.37 10.94 -0.87
CA GLU A 51 -4.06 10.33 -1.01
C GLU A 51 -4.04 8.94 -0.39
N THR A 52 -4.55 8.80 0.83
CA THR A 52 -4.60 7.50 1.53
C THR A 52 -5.51 6.52 0.80
N ASN A 53 -6.65 6.98 0.30
CA ASN A 53 -7.55 6.13 -0.49
C ASN A 53 -6.87 5.62 -1.76
N GLN A 54 -6.09 6.46 -2.45
CA GLN A 54 -5.38 6.04 -3.64
C GLN A 54 -4.30 5.02 -3.33
N VAL A 55 -3.56 5.21 -2.23
CA VAL A 55 -2.56 4.23 -1.78
C VAL A 55 -3.22 2.88 -1.53
N LEU A 56 -4.35 2.87 -0.82
CA LEU A 56 -5.07 1.63 -0.51
C LEU A 56 -5.65 0.98 -1.76
N LYS A 57 -6.13 1.78 -2.71
CA LYS A 57 -6.60 1.27 -4.00
C LYS A 57 -5.45 0.58 -4.76
N ASN A 58 -4.26 1.16 -4.74
CA ASN A 58 -3.10 0.56 -5.39
C ASN A 58 -2.73 -0.77 -4.74
N ILE A 59 -2.77 -0.85 -3.41
CA ILE A 59 -2.55 -2.09 -2.68
C ILE A 59 -3.60 -3.14 -3.07
N ASP A 60 -4.88 -2.74 -3.13
CA ASP A 60 -5.97 -3.65 -3.50
C ASP A 60 -5.73 -4.27 -4.89
N GLU A 61 -5.32 -3.44 -5.85
CA GLU A 61 -5.05 -3.94 -7.21
C GLU A 61 -3.91 -4.97 -7.23
N VAL A 62 -2.85 -4.74 -6.45
CA VAL A 62 -1.75 -5.70 -6.36
C VAL A 62 -2.19 -6.99 -5.67
N LEU A 63 -2.96 -6.87 -4.58
CA LEU A 63 -3.50 -8.03 -3.87
C LEU A 63 -4.35 -8.89 -4.83
N ARG A 64 -5.24 -8.25 -5.61
CA ARG A 64 -6.12 -8.95 -6.55
C ARG A 64 -5.33 -9.67 -7.63
N ALA A 65 -4.23 -9.10 -8.09
CA ALA A 65 -3.35 -9.75 -9.06
C ALA A 65 -2.76 -11.06 -8.50
N ALA A 66 -2.68 -11.17 -7.17
CA ALA A 66 -2.21 -12.39 -6.50
C ALA A 66 -3.38 -13.29 -6.04
N GLY A 67 -4.61 -12.96 -6.41
CA GLY A 67 -5.79 -13.72 -5.98
C GLY A 67 -6.14 -13.50 -4.52
N MET A 68 -5.76 -12.36 -3.96
CA MET A 68 -6.00 -12.00 -2.55
C MET A 68 -6.81 -10.71 -2.43
N ASP A 69 -7.23 -10.41 -1.21
CA ASP A 69 -7.89 -9.15 -0.87
C ASP A 69 -7.43 -8.68 0.52
N PHE A 70 -8.02 -7.59 1.03
CA PHE A 70 -7.61 -7.03 2.32
C PHE A 70 -7.77 -8.01 3.49
N SER A 71 -8.67 -8.99 3.40
CA SER A 71 -8.85 -9.97 4.47
C SER A 71 -7.65 -10.90 4.63
N HIS A 72 -6.78 -10.98 3.65
CA HIS A 72 -5.58 -11.79 3.69
C HIS A 72 -4.36 -11.05 4.26
N VAL A 73 -4.47 -9.73 4.45
CA VAL A 73 -3.38 -8.89 4.94
C VAL A 73 -3.14 -9.19 6.42
N VAL A 74 -1.91 -9.51 6.77
CA VAL A 74 -1.53 -9.84 8.16
C VAL A 74 -0.66 -8.77 8.80
N LYS A 75 0.00 -7.93 8.00
CA LYS A 75 0.87 -6.88 8.51
C LYS A 75 0.87 -5.70 7.55
N CYS A 76 0.77 -4.48 8.09
CA CYS A 76 0.96 -3.24 7.34
C CYS A 76 2.05 -2.40 8.00
N SER A 77 2.78 -1.64 7.18
CA SER A 77 3.68 -0.60 7.63
C SER A 77 3.24 0.70 7.00
N ILE A 78 2.97 1.71 7.83
CA ILE A 78 2.55 3.05 7.39
C ILE A 78 3.67 4.03 7.69
N PHE A 79 4.12 4.74 6.66
CA PHE A 79 5.14 5.78 6.76
C PHE A 79 4.49 7.12 6.45
N LEU A 80 4.63 8.08 7.36
CA LEU A 80 4.02 9.41 7.23
C LEU A 80 5.10 10.48 7.19
N LYS A 81 4.88 11.50 6.39
CA LYS A 81 5.70 12.70 6.42
C LYS A 81 5.42 13.56 7.65
N ASP A 82 4.17 13.54 8.12
CA ASP A 82 3.71 14.36 9.24
C ASP A 82 2.76 13.53 10.10
N MET A 83 3.18 13.20 11.32
CA MET A 83 2.35 12.41 12.24
C MET A 83 1.08 13.16 12.66
N GLY A 84 1.03 14.49 12.47
CA GLY A 84 -0.20 15.26 12.68
C GLY A 84 -1.34 14.84 11.77
N GLN A 85 -1.05 14.18 10.64
CA GLN A 85 -2.06 13.67 9.72
C GLN A 85 -2.50 12.24 10.05
N PHE A 86 -1.91 11.62 11.08
CA PHE A 86 -2.24 10.25 11.44
C PHE A 86 -3.72 10.01 11.69
N PRO A 87 -4.46 10.87 12.42
CA PRO A 87 -5.89 10.61 12.66
C PRO A 87 -6.69 10.43 11.36
N ALA A 88 -6.46 11.27 10.35
CA ALA A 88 -7.16 11.17 9.08
C ALA A 88 -6.74 9.93 8.28
N VAL A 89 -5.46 9.62 8.27
CA VAL A 89 -4.93 8.41 7.62
C VAL A 89 -5.50 7.16 8.30
N ASN A 90 -5.50 7.14 9.63
CA ASN A 90 -5.99 6.02 10.41
C ASN A 90 -7.48 5.75 10.19
N GLU A 91 -8.29 6.80 10.14
CA GLU A 91 -9.72 6.68 9.88
C GLU A 91 -9.99 6.10 8.49
N THR A 92 -9.27 6.58 7.48
CA THR A 92 -9.40 6.10 6.10
C THR A 92 -8.95 4.64 5.98
N TYR A 93 -7.82 4.31 6.58
CA TYR A 93 -7.27 2.96 6.63
C TYR A 93 -8.25 1.98 7.30
N ALA A 94 -8.86 2.40 8.43
CA ALA A 94 -9.76 1.54 9.19
C ALA A 94 -10.95 1.04 8.37
N LYS A 95 -11.37 1.80 7.37
CA LYS A 95 -12.51 1.41 6.53
C LYS A 95 -12.23 0.16 5.69
N LYS A 96 -10.96 -0.18 5.47
CA LYS A 96 -10.56 -1.37 4.71
C LYS A 96 -10.36 -2.60 5.59
N PHE A 97 -10.21 -2.41 6.90
CA PHE A 97 -9.90 -3.48 7.83
C PHE A 97 -10.93 -3.49 8.97
N THR A 98 -12.16 -3.85 8.63
CA THR A 98 -13.29 -3.80 9.57
C THR A 98 -13.36 -5.01 10.50
N GLN A 99 -12.70 -6.13 10.14
CA GLN A 99 -12.68 -7.35 10.94
C GLN A 99 -11.25 -7.86 11.03
N ASN A 100 -10.83 -8.19 12.26
CA ASN A 100 -9.50 -8.77 12.49
C ASN A 100 -8.39 -7.97 11.80
N PRO A 101 -8.22 -6.68 12.16
CA PRO A 101 -7.23 -5.84 11.48
C PRO A 101 -5.82 -6.42 11.60
N PRO A 102 -4.97 -6.20 10.58
CA PRO A 102 -3.61 -6.73 10.61
C PRO A 102 -2.75 -6.06 11.68
N ALA A 103 -1.65 -6.70 12.02
CA ALA A 103 -0.61 -6.06 12.81
C ALA A 103 -0.07 -4.85 12.03
N ARG A 104 0.36 -3.80 12.73
CA ARG A 104 0.77 -2.55 12.08
C ARG A 104 1.75 -1.76 12.93
N GLU A 105 2.65 -1.05 12.29
CA GLU A 105 3.34 0.10 12.88
C GLU A 105 3.08 1.32 12.00
N THR A 106 3.13 2.50 12.62
CA THR A 106 3.03 3.79 11.93
C THR A 106 4.14 4.68 12.44
N VAL A 107 4.97 5.19 11.53
CA VAL A 107 6.11 6.02 11.89
C VAL A 107 6.16 7.26 11.01
N GLU A 108 6.70 8.34 11.57
CA GLU A 108 7.01 9.53 10.81
C GLU A 108 8.43 9.41 10.26
N VAL A 109 8.61 9.78 9.01
CA VAL A 109 9.92 9.74 8.33
C VAL A 109 10.28 11.13 7.83
N SER A 110 11.57 11.35 7.60
CA SER A 110 12.05 12.65 7.12
C SER A 110 11.53 13.00 5.73
N ARG A 111 11.39 11.99 4.86
CA ARG A 111 10.99 12.20 3.47
C ARG A 111 10.50 10.89 2.85
N LEU A 112 9.57 11.01 1.93
CA LEU A 112 9.05 9.88 1.15
C LEU A 112 9.34 10.09 -0.34
N PRO A 113 9.33 9.01 -1.14
CA PRO A 113 9.51 9.14 -2.59
C PRO A 113 8.51 10.12 -3.18
N LYS A 114 8.97 10.92 -4.16
CA LYS A 114 8.12 11.92 -4.83
C LYS A 114 7.52 12.94 -3.87
N ASP A 115 8.08 13.09 -2.68
CA ASP A 115 7.63 14.03 -1.65
C ASP A 115 6.14 13.84 -1.28
N VAL A 116 5.66 12.61 -1.32
CA VAL A 116 4.29 12.29 -0.89
C VAL A 116 4.17 12.35 0.63
N ASN A 117 2.94 12.26 1.14
CA ASN A 117 2.65 12.38 2.57
C ASN A 117 2.46 11.03 3.26
N VAL A 118 2.12 9.98 2.51
CA VAL A 118 1.87 8.65 3.07
C VAL A 118 2.35 7.58 2.11
N GLU A 119 2.95 6.53 2.67
CA GLU A 119 3.33 5.31 1.96
C GLU A 119 2.93 4.11 2.81
N ILE A 120 2.35 3.08 2.19
CA ILE A 120 1.94 1.87 2.90
C ILE A 120 2.46 0.64 2.16
N SER A 121 3.04 -0.29 2.91
CA SER A 121 3.39 -1.63 2.42
C SER A 121 2.66 -2.67 3.26
N CYS A 122 2.59 -3.90 2.76
CA CYS A 122 1.92 -4.95 3.52
C CYS A 122 2.46 -6.34 3.21
N ILE A 123 2.12 -7.26 4.10
CA ILE A 123 2.35 -8.70 3.94
C ILE A 123 0.97 -9.35 4.02
N ALA A 124 0.68 -10.25 3.08
CA ALA A 124 -0.57 -10.99 3.04
C ALA A 124 -0.29 -12.50 2.98
N VAL A 125 -1.24 -13.29 3.44
CA VAL A 125 -1.13 -14.75 3.45
C VAL A 125 -2.47 -15.36 3.05
N LYS A 126 -2.40 -16.36 2.16
CA LYS A 126 -3.61 -17.08 1.74
C LYS A 126 -3.37 -18.58 1.68
#